data_e5c4117fc52719efbf7667af802bacac
#
_entry.id   e5c4117fc52719efbf7667af802bacac
#
_cell.length_a   1.000
_cell.length_b   1.000
_cell.length_c   1.000
_cell.angle_alpha   90.00
_cell.angle_beta   90.00
_cell.angle_gamma   90.00
#
_symmetry.space_group_name_H-M   'P 1'
#
loop_
_entity.id
_entity.type
_entity.pdbx_description
1 polymer ?
#
loop_
_entity_poly.entity_id
_entity_poly.type
_entity_poly.pdbx_seq_one_letter_code
_entity_poly.pdbx_strand_id
1 'polypeptide(L)'
;LYQFIWDEYCDWYLEFAKVQIQQGNDSEKRATRRTLLSTLESILRMTHPVMPFITEEIWQIIIPLIKKDNESITLESFPISREEKIDENSIEWVNTLKKLIDNVRSLRGEMNLSPANKIPLALTGNEKELRLFLPYLINLGKLSEAEITSELPKKEAPVAIINDYKLMLNIEVDKKSEAKRLEKEI
;
A
#
# COMPACT_ATOMS: atom_id res chain seq x y z
N LEU A 1 -16.26 1.49 10.28
CA LEU A 1 -16.42 1.68 8.83
C LEU A 1 -15.56 2.84 8.33
N TYR A 2 -15.61 4.04 8.96
CA TYR A 2 -14.80 5.20 8.56
C TYR A 2 -13.30 4.88 8.46
N GLN A 3 -12.70 4.30 9.51
CA GLN A 3 -11.30 3.89 9.51
C GLN A 3 -10.99 2.89 8.38
N PHE A 4 -11.86 1.90 8.17
CA PHE A 4 -11.66 0.94 7.08
C PHE A 4 -11.65 1.61 5.71
N ILE A 5 -12.57 2.55 5.47
CA ILE A 5 -12.62 3.25 4.18
C ILE A 5 -11.38 4.11 3.99
N TRP A 6 -11.02 4.90 5.00
CA TRP A 6 -9.93 5.86 4.90
C TRP A 6 -8.57 5.18 4.91
N ASP A 7 -8.27 4.42 5.98
CA ASP A 7 -6.94 3.86 6.20
C ASP A 7 -6.68 2.64 5.32
N GLU A 8 -7.65 1.70 5.22
CA GLU A 8 -7.40 0.44 4.53
C GLU A 8 -7.73 0.52 3.03
N TYR A 9 -8.93 1.03 2.67
CA TYR A 9 -9.34 1.05 1.28
C TYR A 9 -8.67 2.18 0.50
N CYS A 10 -8.72 3.43 1.00
CA CYS A 10 -8.18 4.59 0.29
C CYS A 10 -6.65 4.68 0.37
N ASP A 11 -6.08 4.60 1.57
CA ASP A 11 -4.64 4.83 1.74
C ASP A 11 -3.79 3.65 1.30
N TRP A 12 -4.26 2.41 1.55
CA TRP A 12 -3.46 1.23 1.20
C TRP A 12 -3.95 0.52 -0.05
N TYR A 13 -5.22 0.09 -0.07
CA TYR A 13 -5.66 -0.81 -1.14
C TYR A 13 -5.69 -0.13 -2.51
N LEU A 14 -6.12 1.12 -2.59
CA LEU A 14 -6.07 1.89 -3.85
C LEU A 14 -4.64 2.07 -4.36
N GLU A 15 -3.67 2.31 -3.46
CA GLU A 15 -2.27 2.46 -3.86
C GLU A 15 -1.67 1.14 -4.34
N PHE A 16 -1.95 0.02 -3.67
CA PHE A 16 -1.56 -1.30 -4.17
C PHE A 16 -2.21 -1.63 -5.52
N ALA A 17 -3.49 -1.33 -5.66
CA ALA A 17 -4.22 -1.56 -6.91
C ALA A 17 -3.66 -0.76 -8.08
N LYS A 18 -3.19 0.48 -7.86
CA LYS A 18 -2.50 1.26 -8.90
C LYS A 18 -1.26 0.53 -9.42
N VAL A 19 -0.43 -0.01 -8.53
CA VAL A 19 0.76 -0.78 -8.91
C VAL A 19 0.37 -2.03 -9.71
N GLN A 20 -0.60 -2.79 -9.24
CA GLN A 20 -1.10 -3.99 -9.93
C GLN A 20 -1.68 -3.68 -11.31
N ILE A 21 -2.44 -2.58 -11.44
CA ILE A 21 -3.02 -2.18 -12.73
C ILE A 21 -1.94 -1.67 -13.70
N GLN A 22 -0.88 -1.05 -13.21
CA GLN A 22 0.21 -0.56 -14.05
C GLN A 22 1.11 -1.68 -14.54
N GLN A 23 1.45 -2.64 -13.69
CA GLN A 23 2.49 -3.64 -13.95
C GLN A 23 1.95 -5.05 -14.24
N GLY A 24 0.72 -5.36 -13.83
CA GLY A 24 0.11 -6.68 -13.99
C GLY A 24 -0.22 -7.02 -15.44
N ASN A 25 -0.43 -8.29 -15.70
CA ASN A 25 -1.00 -8.77 -16.96
C ASN A 25 -2.50 -8.47 -17.05
N ASP A 26 -3.14 -8.71 -18.20
CA ASP A 26 -4.55 -8.38 -18.42
C ASP A 26 -5.50 -9.12 -17.49
N SER A 27 -5.17 -10.33 -17.06
CA SER A 27 -5.97 -11.08 -16.09
C SER A 27 -5.91 -10.45 -14.70
N GLU A 28 -4.70 -10.11 -14.24
CA GLU A 28 -4.45 -9.43 -12.97
C GLU A 28 -5.11 -8.07 -12.92
N LYS A 29 -4.99 -7.28 -13.99
CA LYS A 29 -5.67 -5.97 -14.11
C LYS A 29 -7.19 -6.09 -14.00
N ARG A 30 -7.78 -7.10 -14.65
CA ARG A 30 -9.22 -7.35 -14.55
C ARG A 30 -9.63 -7.78 -13.15
N ALA A 31 -8.86 -8.68 -12.53
CA ALA A 31 -9.11 -9.15 -11.18
C ALA A 31 -9.05 -7.98 -10.17
N THR A 32 -8.01 -7.15 -10.24
CA THR A 32 -7.83 -5.98 -9.39
C THR A 32 -8.98 -4.98 -9.53
N ARG A 33 -9.37 -4.64 -10.78
CA ARG A 33 -10.52 -3.74 -11.02
C ARG A 33 -11.83 -4.31 -10.49
N ARG A 34 -12.06 -5.62 -10.66
CA ARG A 34 -13.24 -6.30 -10.13
C ARG A 34 -13.28 -6.24 -8.61
N THR A 35 -12.15 -6.48 -7.94
CA THR A 35 -12.05 -6.41 -6.47
C THR A 35 -12.29 -4.99 -5.97
N LEU A 36 -11.69 -3.97 -6.62
CA LEU A 36 -11.96 -2.56 -6.30
C LEU A 36 -13.45 -2.23 -6.37
N LEU A 37 -14.09 -2.56 -7.47
CA LEU A 37 -15.52 -2.30 -7.66
C LEU A 37 -16.40 -3.08 -6.68
N SER A 38 -16.08 -4.35 -6.41
CA SER A 38 -16.84 -5.17 -5.46
C SER A 38 -16.70 -4.65 -4.02
N THR A 39 -15.53 -4.17 -3.65
CA THR A 39 -15.31 -3.57 -2.33
C THR A 39 -16.03 -2.24 -2.21
N LEU A 40 -15.93 -1.36 -3.22
CA LEU A 40 -16.64 -0.10 -3.26
C LEU A 40 -18.16 -0.31 -3.18
N GLU A 41 -18.69 -1.26 -3.94
CA GLU A 41 -20.10 -1.65 -3.93
C GLU A 41 -20.58 -2.02 -2.53
N SER A 42 -19.80 -2.82 -1.82
CA SER A 42 -20.11 -3.20 -0.43
C SER A 42 -20.03 -2.01 0.53
N ILE A 43 -19.03 -1.14 0.37
CA ILE A 43 -18.89 0.10 1.13
C ILE A 43 -20.12 1.00 0.95
N LEU A 44 -20.58 1.19 -0.29
CA LEU A 44 -21.75 2.02 -0.58
C LEU A 44 -23.01 1.48 0.11
N ARG A 45 -23.25 0.16 0.05
CA ARG A 45 -24.41 -0.45 0.75
C ARG A 45 -24.32 -0.33 2.26
N MET A 46 -23.13 -0.42 2.85
CA MET A 46 -22.93 -0.24 4.29
C MET A 46 -23.10 1.22 4.74
N THR A 47 -22.77 2.19 3.88
CA THR A 47 -22.84 3.61 4.20
C THR A 47 -24.20 4.25 3.84
N HIS A 48 -24.95 3.63 2.94
CA HIS A 48 -26.22 4.16 2.44
C HIS A 48 -27.23 4.57 3.52
N PRO A 49 -27.42 3.80 4.61
CA PRO A 49 -28.36 4.22 5.67
C PRO A 49 -28.01 5.55 6.34
N VAL A 50 -26.76 5.98 6.28
CA VAL A 50 -26.27 7.22 6.93
C VAL A 50 -26.08 8.34 5.91
N MET A 51 -25.72 8.01 4.67
CA MET A 51 -25.42 8.98 3.60
C MET A 51 -26.14 8.60 2.30
N PRO A 52 -27.50 8.64 2.26
CA PRO A 52 -28.27 8.07 1.16
C PRO A 52 -28.01 8.76 -0.18
N PHE A 53 -27.89 10.08 -0.22
CA PHE A 53 -27.79 10.82 -1.48
C PHE A 53 -26.47 10.57 -2.21
N ILE A 54 -25.34 10.73 -1.53
CA ILE A 54 -24.03 10.54 -2.17
C ILE A 54 -23.78 9.08 -2.55
N THR A 55 -24.24 8.13 -1.74
CA THR A 55 -24.10 6.71 -2.05
C THR A 55 -24.95 6.28 -3.23
N GLU A 56 -26.17 6.83 -3.36
CA GLU A 56 -27.01 6.59 -4.54
C GLU A 56 -26.37 7.18 -5.80
N GLU A 57 -25.85 8.40 -5.74
CA GLU A 57 -25.19 9.04 -6.88
C GLU A 57 -23.99 8.22 -7.37
N ILE A 58 -23.15 7.75 -6.45
CA ILE A 58 -22.00 6.89 -6.82
C ILE A 58 -22.49 5.53 -7.33
N TRP A 59 -23.56 4.98 -6.75
CA TRP A 59 -24.18 3.73 -7.19
C TRP A 59 -24.60 3.78 -8.64
N GLN A 60 -25.27 4.84 -9.06
CA GLN A 60 -25.67 5.01 -10.46
C GLN A 60 -24.49 5.02 -11.44
N ILE A 61 -23.33 5.48 -11.00
CA ILE A 61 -22.11 5.47 -11.81
C ILE A 61 -21.52 4.06 -11.93
N ILE A 62 -21.54 3.27 -10.85
CA ILE A 62 -20.87 1.95 -10.83
C ILE A 62 -21.76 0.80 -11.29
N ILE A 63 -23.10 0.94 -11.23
CA ILE A 63 -24.04 -0.14 -11.55
C ILE A 63 -23.84 -0.72 -12.95
N PRO A 64 -23.60 0.06 -14.02
CA PRO A 64 -23.34 -0.48 -15.34
C PRO A 64 -22.04 -1.29 -15.41
N LEU A 65 -21.07 -0.97 -14.55
CA LEU A 65 -19.75 -1.63 -14.52
C LEU A 65 -19.81 -2.99 -13.82
N ILE A 66 -20.69 -3.13 -12.83
CA ILE A 66 -20.87 -4.36 -12.04
C ILE A 66 -21.97 -5.27 -12.57
N LYS A 67 -22.70 -4.82 -13.62
CA LYS A 67 -23.79 -5.56 -14.27
C LYS A 67 -24.86 -6.04 -13.29
N LYS A 68 -25.32 -5.14 -12.43
CA LYS A 68 -26.47 -5.35 -11.55
C LYS A 68 -27.73 -4.79 -12.19
N ASP A 69 -28.85 -5.40 -11.89
CA ASP A 69 -30.15 -5.06 -12.50
C ASP A 69 -31.00 -4.11 -11.63
N ASN A 70 -30.62 -3.90 -10.37
CA ASN A 70 -31.36 -3.02 -9.46
C ASN A 70 -31.06 -1.55 -9.75
N GLU A 71 -32.11 -0.79 -10.05
CA GLU A 71 -32.03 0.64 -10.40
C GLU A 71 -31.55 1.52 -9.25
N SER A 72 -31.74 1.10 -7.99
CA SER A 72 -31.37 1.86 -6.79
C SER A 72 -30.69 0.97 -5.76
N ILE A 73 -29.70 1.55 -5.07
CA ILE A 73 -29.01 0.90 -3.95
C ILE A 73 -29.94 0.53 -2.79
N THR A 74 -31.05 1.27 -2.64
CA THR A 74 -32.09 1.01 -1.62
C THR A 74 -32.71 -0.37 -1.75
N LEU A 75 -32.71 -0.97 -2.97
CA LEU A 75 -33.25 -2.29 -3.24
C LEU A 75 -32.23 -3.41 -2.96
N GLU A 76 -30.99 -3.06 -2.65
CA GLU A 76 -29.93 -4.03 -2.38
C GLU A 76 -29.95 -4.51 -0.93
N SER A 77 -29.61 -5.78 -0.75
CA SER A 77 -29.45 -6.35 0.59
C SER A 77 -28.25 -5.76 1.31
N PHE A 78 -28.33 -5.59 2.62
CA PHE A 78 -27.17 -5.20 3.43
C PHE A 78 -26.07 -6.25 3.33
N PRO A 79 -24.77 -5.86 3.22
CA PRO A 79 -23.68 -6.81 3.07
C PRO A 79 -23.56 -7.76 4.27
N ILE A 80 -23.30 -9.02 3.99
CA ILE A 80 -23.11 -10.06 5.00
C ILE A 80 -21.65 -10.50 4.97
N SER A 81 -21.04 -10.66 6.14
CA SER A 81 -19.69 -11.20 6.29
C SER A 81 -19.61 -12.63 5.73
N ARG A 82 -18.49 -12.94 5.10
CA ARG A 82 -18.18 -14.26 4.55
C ARG A 82 -16.84 -14.72 5.09
N GLU A 83 -16.89 -15.44 6.18
CA GLU A 83 -15.70 -15.94 6.88
C GLU A 83 -14.82 -16.82 6.00
N GLU A 84 -15.43 -17.57 5.08
CA GLU A 84 -14.73 -18.41 4.10
C GLU A 84 -13.82 -17.64 3.12
N LYS A 85 -13.94 -16.33 3.08
CA LYS A 85 -13.09 -15.46 2.26
C LYS A 85 -11.92 -14.83 3.01
N ILE A 86 -11.84 -15.06 4.31
CA ILE A 86 -10.73 -14.57 5.13
C ILE A 86 -9.55 -15.51 4.91
N ASP A 87 -8.43 -14.93 4.46
CA ASP A 87 -7.18 -15.65 4.25
C ASP A 87 -6.09 -15.00 5.12
N GLU A 88 -5.80 -15.65 6.24
CA GLU A 88 -4.82 -15.17 7.22
C GLU A 88 -3.41 -15.00 6.61
N ASN A 89 -3.02 -15.87 5.68
CA ASN A 89 -1.73 -15.76 5.01
C ASN A 89 -1.64 -14.47 4.17
N SER A 90 -2.72 -14.16 3.44
CA SER A 90 -2.78 -12.90 2.68
C SER A 90 -2.78 -11.67 3.58
N ILE A 91 -3.44 -11.75 4.74
CA ILE A 91 -3.45 -10.67 5.74
C ILE A 91 -2.03 -10.45 6.28
N GLU A 92 -1.33 -11.51 6.69
CA GLU A 92 0.04 -11.41 7.19
C GLU A 92 1.01 -10.88 6.12
N TRP A 93 0.87 -11.34 4.88
CA TRP A 93 1.64 -10.87 3.74
C TRP A 93 1.46 -9.35 3.52
N VAL A 94 0.23 -8.87 3.48
CA VAL A 94 -0.08 -7.44 3.32
C VAL A 94 0.44 -6.63 4.51
N ASN A 95 0.26 -7.11 5.74
CA ASN A 95 0.75 -6.44 6.94
C ASN A 95 2.27 -6.31 6.95
N THR A 96 2.98 -7.34 6.50
CA THR A 96 4.44 -7.31 6.36
C THR A 96 4.85 -6.27 5.32
N LEU A 97 4.21 -6.25 4.16
CA LEU A 97 4.48 -5.26 3.11
C LEU A 97 4.21 -3.83 3.60
N LYS A 98 3.10 -3.59 4.32
CA LYS A 98 2.79 -2.27 4.92
C LYS A 98 3.90 -1.82 5.86
N LYS A 99 4.33 -2.70 6.77
CA LYS A 99 5.44 -2.41 7.70
C LYS A 99 6.74 -2.05 6.97
N LEU A 100 7.08 -2.79 5.91
CA LEU A 100 8.27 -2.50 5.10
C LEU A 100 8.19 -1.12 4.46
N ILE A 101 7.04 -0.77 3.85
CA ILE A 101 6.83 0.54 3.21
C ILE A 101 6.91 1.66 4.25
N ASP A 102 6.27 1.50 5.40
CA ASP A 102 6.26 2.53 6.45
C ASP A 102 7.66 2.74 7.03
N ASN A 103 8.45 1.69 7.20
CA ASN A 103 9.84 1.83 7.62
C ASN A 103 10.70 2.54 6.58
N VAL A 104 10.51 2.25 5.28
CA VAL A 104 11.19 3.02 4.22
C VAL A 104 10.80 4.49 4.29
N ARG A 105 9.52 4.81 4.52
CA ARG A 105 9.04 6.19 4.66
C ARG A 105 9.62 6.87 5.91
N SER A 106 9.70 6.15 7.04
CA SER A 106 10.33 6.66 8.28
C SER A 106 11.80 6.97 8.07
N LEU A 107 12.57 6.05 7.52
CA LEU A 107 13.99 6.26 7.20
C LEU A 107 14.18 7.49 6.28
N ARG A 108 13.30 7.66 5.28
CA ARG A 108 13.33 8.85 4.43
C ARG A 108 13.03 10.13 5.19
N GLY A 109 12.07 10.08 6.13
CA GLY A 109 11.71 11.20 7.00
C GLY A 109 12.86 11.59 7.92
N GLU A 110 13.48 10.63 8.60
CA GLU A 110 14.64 10.82 9.46
C GLU A 110 15.81 11.48 8.74
N MET A 111 16.00 11.14 7.46
CA MET A 111 17.04 11.72 6.61
C MET A 111 16.60 13.00 5.89
N ASN A 112 15.42 13.56 6.20
CA ASN A 112 14.85 14.75 5.54
C ASN A 112 14.85 14.68 4.00
N LEU A 113 14.63 13.50 3.44
CA LEU A 113 14.67 13.30 2.00
C LEU A 113 13.38 13.74 1.35
N SER A 114 13.48 14.66 0.40
CA SER A 114 12.32 15.10 -0.38
C SER A 114 11.64 13.92 -1.09
N PRO A 115 10.29 13.86 -1.12
CA PRO A 115 9.56 12.86 -1.89
C PRO A 115 9.92 12.83 -3.39
N ALA A 116 10.45 13.92 -3.93
CA ALA A 116 10.91 14.00 -5.32
C ALA A 116 12.23 13.25 -5.55
N ASN A 117 13.05 13.06 -4.52
CA ASN A 117 14.32 12.37 -4.62
C ASN A 117 14.10 10.86 -4.51
N LYS A 118 14.24 10.15 -5.62
CA LYS A 118 14.23 8.69 -5.62
C LYS A 118 15.59 8.16 -5.21
N ILE A 119 15.61 7.17 -4.30
CA ILE A 119 16.83 6.64 -3.69
C ILE A 119 16.86 5.14 -3.86
N PRO A 120 18.03 4.52 -4.06
CA PRO A 120 18.17 3.07 -4.09
C PRO A 120 18.06 2.49 -2.68
N LEU A 121 17.47 1.29 -2.60
CA LEU A 121 17.28 0.51 -1.38
C LEU A 121 17.98 -0.83 -1.50
N ALA A 122 18.71 -1.24 -0.48
CA ALA A 122 19.19 -2.61 -0.33
C ALA A 122 18.31 -3.36 0.69
N LEU A 123 17.98 -4.61 0.37
CA LEU A 123 17.06 -5.47 1.11
C LEU A 123 17.70 -6.82 1.40
N THR A 124 17.51 -7.36 2.60
CA THR A 124 17.84 -8.74 2.93
C THR A 124 16.64 -9.43 3.57
N GLY A 125 16.46 -10.73 3.32
CA GLY A 125 15.38 -11.54 3.88
C GLY A 125 14.94 -12.65 2.92
N ASN A 126 13.70 -13.10 3.04
CA ASN A 126 13.14 -14.12 2.15
C ASN A 126 13.05 -13.59 0.71
N GLU A 127 13.95 -14.07 -0.15
CA GLU A 127 14.07 -13.61 -1.54
C GLU A 127 12.77 -13.78 -2.34
N LYS A 128 12.04 -14.89 -2.14
CA LYS A 128 10.79 -15.15 -2.87
C LYS A 128 9.72 -14.11 -2.55
N GLU A 129 9.55 -13.77 -1.29
CA GLU A 129 8.59 -12.76 -0.85
C GLU A 129 9.04 -11.35 -1.24
N LEU A 130 10.34 -11.04 -1.04
CA LEU A 130 10.89 -9.75 -1.41
C LEU A 130 10.69 -9.45 -2.90
N ARG A 131 10.84 -10.45 -3.79
CA ARG A 131 10.56 -10.28 -5.23
C ARG A 131 9.12 -9.86 -5.50
N LEU A 132 8.16 -10.35 -4.72
CA LEU A 132 6.75 -9.95 -4.83
C LEU A 132 6.50 -8.56 -4.24
N PHE A 133 7.27 -8.16 -3.22
CA PHE A 133 7.17 -6.84 -2.60
C PHE A 133 7.82 -5.72 -3.41
N LEU A 134 8.84 -6.01 -4.21
CA LEU A 134 9.63 -5.01 -4.94
C LEU A 134 8.79 -3.97 -5.71
N PRO A 135 7.78 -4.35 -6.51
CA PRO A 135 6.99 -3.38 -7.26
C PRO A 135 6.31 -2.35 -6.36
N TYR A 136 5.81 -2.81 -5.21
CA TYR A 136 5.13 -1.94 -4.24
C TYR A 136 6.12 -1.07 -3.48
N LEU A 137 7.25 -1.63 -3.03
CA LEU A 137 8.31 -0.89 -2.33
C LEU A 137 8.87 0.24 -3.20
N ILE A 138 9.16 -0.04 -4.47
CA ILE A 138 9.68 0.96 -5.41
C ILE A 138 8.69 2.11 -5.60
N ASN A 139 7.42 1.78 -5.83
CA ASN A 139 6.41 2.80 -6.13
C ASN A 139 6.01 3.60 -4.88
N LEU A 140 5.66 2.92 -3.79
CA LEU A 140 5.12 3.53 -2.59
C LEU A 140 6.19 4.07 -1.64
N GLY A 141 7.41 3.50 -1.69
CA GLY A 141 8.59 3.99 -1.00
C GLY A 141 9.31 5.12 -1.74
N LYS A 142 8.87 5.47 -2.97
CA LYS A 142 9.54 6.46 -3.83
C LYS A 142 11.03 6.15 -4.03
N LEU A 143 11.30 4.89 -4.40
CA LEU A 143 12.66 4.41 -4.64
C LEU A 143 13.03 4.52 -6.12
N SER A 144 14.32 4.67 -6.41
CA SER A 144 14.83 4.56 -7.79
C SER A 144 14.91 3.10 -8.21
N GLU A 145 15.39 2.26 -7.30
CA GLU A 145 15.54 0.82 -7.45
C GLU A 145 15.56 0.16 -6.07
N ALA A 146 15.36 -1.15 -6.02
CA ALA A 146 15.48 -1.94 -4.81
C ALA A 146 16.18 -3.26 -5.14
N GLU A 147 17.30 -3.52 -4.48
CA GLU A 147 18.16 -4.67 -4.70
C GLU A 147 18.07 -5.66 -3.54
N ILE A 148 17.83 -6.92 -3.86
CA ILE A 148 17.84 -8.01 -2.86
C ILE A 148 19.25 -8.55 -2.76
N THR A 149 19.84 -8.47 -1.57
CA THR A 149 21.20 -8.90 -1.30
C THR A 149 21.24 -9.94 -0.17
N SER A 150 22.23 -10.81 -0.15
CA SER A 150 22.44 -11.76 0.96
C SER A 150 22.88 -11.07 2.25
N GLU A 151 23.67 -9.99 2.13
CA GLU A 151 24.12 -9.15 3.23
C GLU A 151 24.00 -7.68 2.84
N LEU A 152 23.66 -6.82 3.80
CA LEU A 152 23.62 -5.37 3.56
C LEU A 152 25.04 -4.85 3.28
N PRO A 153 25.19 -3.89 2.36
CA PRO A 153 26.48 -3.23 2.14
C PRO A 153 27.02 -2.63 3.44
N LYS A 154 28.34 -2.78 3.65
CA LYS A 154 29.04 -2.18 4.81
C LYS A 154 29.22 -0.67 4.60
N LYS A 155 28.15 0.07 4.59
CA LYS A 155 28.12 1.53 4.47
C LYS A 155 27.49 2.13 5.72
N GLU A 156 27.92 3.32 6.07
CA GLU A 156 27.25 4.12 7.13
C GLU A 156 25.97 4.71 6.53
N ALA A 157 24.87 3.96 6.61
CA ALA A 157 23.56 4.35 6.10
C ALA A 157 22.48 3.88 7.07
N PRO A 158 21.32 4.55 7.13
CA PRO A 158 20.26 4.16 8.04
C PRO A 158 19.69 2.78 7.68
N VAL A 159 19.55 1.94 8.69
CA VAL A 159 19.06 0.55 8.58
C VAL A 159 17.83 0.39 9.45
N ALA A 160 16.77 -0.21 8.87
CA ALA A 160 15.63 -0.69 9.63
C ALA A 160 15.61 -2.23 9.64
N ILE A 161 15.21 -2.81 10.74
CA ILE A 161 15.06 -4.26 10.92
C ILE A 161 13.58 -4.54 11.26
N ILE A 162 12.95 -5.40 10.48
CA ILE A 162 11.54 -5.75 10.63
C ILE A 162 11.43 -7.27 10.51
N ASN A 163 11.20 -7.94 11.62
CA ASN A 163 11.25 -9.40 11.68
C ASN A 163 12.59 -9.92 11.09
N ASP A 164 12.52 -10.74 10.04
CA ASP A 164 13.69 -11.30 9.35
C ASP A 164 14.20 -10.42 8.18
N TYR A 165 13.56 -9.28 7.96
CA TYR A 165 13.94 -8.35 6.89
C TYR A 165 14.82 -7.22 7.40
N LYS A 166 15.82 -6.86 6.60
CA LYS A 166 16.64 -5.66 6.85
C LYS A 166 16.59 -4.75 5.62
N LEU A 167 16.40 -3.48 5.87
CA LEU A 167 16.28 -2.43 4.86
C LEU A 167 17.39 -1.41 5.07
N MET A 168 18.07 -1.01 4.02
CA MET A 168 19.08 0.04 4.07
C MET A 168 18.91 1.00 2.88
N LEU A 169 18.72 2.28 3.16
CA LEU A 169 18.77 3.31 2.12
C LEU A 169 20.22 3.50 1.67
N ASN A 170 20.49 3.28 0.39
CA ASN A 170 21.85 3.42 -0.15
C ASN A 170 22.11 4.87 -0.56
N ILE A 171 22.34 5.71 0.46
CA ILE A 171 22.67 7.14 0.33
C ILE A 171 24.04 7.43 0.91
N GLU A 172 24.72 8.40 0.33
CA GLU A 172 25.89 9.00 0.98
C GLU A 172 25.40 10.03 1.99
N VAL A 173 25.63 9.74 3.28
CA VAL A 173 25.26 10.66 4.36
C VAL A 173 26.30 11.78 4.41
N ASP A 174 25.89 13.01 4.16
CA ASP A 174 26.74 14.17 4.43
C ASP A 174 26.84 14.40 5.96
N LYS A 175 27.90 13.81 6.54
CA LYS A 175 28.19 13.89 7.98
C LYS A 175 28.21 15.32 8.52
N LYS A 176 28.57 16.32 7.70
CA LYS A 176 28.64 17.71 8.15
C LYS A 176 27.27 18.37 8.25
N SER A 177 26.37 18.03 7.34
CA SER A 177 24.98 18.54 7.39
C SER A 177 24.19 17.87 8.50
N GLU A 178 24.40 16.58 8.73
CA GLU A 178 23.72 15.81 9.78
C GLU A 178 24.22 16.21 11.18
N ALA A 179 25.53 16.41 11.40
CA ALA A 179 26.07 16.92 12.67
C ALA A 179 25.49 18.30 13.02
N LYS A 180 25.38 19.22 12.05
CA LYS A 180 24.77 20.54 12.26
C LYS A 180 23.28 20.48 12.58
N ARG A 181 22.59 19.45 12.08
CA ARG A 181 21.17 19.21 12.40
C ARG A 181 21.01 18.76 13.84
N LEU A 182 21.78 17.75 14.24
CA LEU A 182 21.76 17.21 15.59
C LEU A 182 22.17 18.26 16.64
N GLU A 183 23.12 19.15 16.31
CA GLU A 183 23.50 20.28 17.18
C GLU A 183 22.39 21.33 17.37
N LYS A 184 21.38 21.37 16.47
CA LYS A 184 20.24 22.28 16.59
C LYS A 184 19.02 21.64 17.30
N GLU A 185 19.00 20.34 17.44
CA GLU A 185 17.93 19.59 18.13
C GLU A 185 18.27 19.37 19.62
N ILE A 186 19.51 19.66 20.06
CA ILE A 186 19.98 19.70 21.46
C ILE A 186 19.85 21.11 22.02
#